data_e087158e5ca0467d9212c7d63d3ad5e0
#
_entry.id   e087158e5ca0467d9212c7d63d3ad5e0
#
_cell.length_a   1.000
_cell.length_b   1.000
_cell.length_c   1.000
_cell.angle_alpha   90.00
_cell.angle_beta   90.00
_cell.angle_gamma   90.00
#
_symmetry.space_group_name_H-M   'P 1'
#
loop_
_entity.id
_entity.type
_entity.pdbx_description
1 polymer ?
#
loop_
_entity_poly.entity_id
_entity_poly.type
_entity_poly.pdbx_seq_one_letter_code
_entity_poly.pdbx_strand_id
1 'polypeptide(L)'
;YYVSAYCDLLNAGTIEAGTRVNFCVPTGNFGNILSGFYAKRMGVPIGRLICASNENNVLTDFIKTGTYDRNRPFYQTASPSMDILISSNLERLLSLLSGSDEEVRGYMRQLSETGKYTVSDRVLRAVQAEFSCGFCTDAQGAQTIGKTFRENHYLLDTHTAVACTVLDAYRSGTGDQTLTVVESTASPFKFCASVLDALGVTEHAPGTGVLAQ
;
A
#
# COMPACT_ATOMS: atom_id res chain seq x y z
N TYR A 1 14.46 -1.12 -3.47
CA TYR A 1 13.65 -2.35 -3.48
C TYR A 1 13.18 -2.68 -4.89
N TYR A 2 12.45 -1.79 -5.60
CA TYR A 2 11.83 -2.04 -6.92
C TYR A 2 12.83 -2.50 -7.99
N VAL A 3 13.98 -1.84 -8.09
CA VAL A 3 15.07 -2.25 -9.03
C VAL A 3 15.62 -3.62 -8.65
N SER A 4 15.91 -3.84 -7.34
CA SER A 4 16.42 -5.13 -6.83
C SER A 4 15.44 -6.26 -7.12
N ALA A 5 14.16 -6.10 -6.74
CA ALA A 5 13.14 -7.12 -7.00
C ALA A 5 12.97 -7.44 -8.49
N TYR A 6 13.02 -6.41 -9.35
CA TYR A 6 12.96 -6.63 -10.79
C TYR A 6 14.19 -7.40 -11.32
N CYS A 7 15.40 -7.04 -10.86
CA CYS A 7 16.62 -7.75 -11.21
C CYS A 7 16.63 -9.20 -10.69
N ASP A 8 16.11 -9.42 -9.48
CA ASP A 8 16.02 -10.77 -8.90
C ASP A 8 15.08 -11.68 -9.72
N LEU A 9 13.95 -11.14 -10.20
CA LEU A 9 13.04 -11.85 -11.11
C LEU A 9 13.70 -12.19 -12.45
N LEU A 10 14.50 -11.27 -13.00
CA LEU A 10 15.29 -11.53 -14.22
C LEU A 10 16.35 -12.62 -13.99
N ASN A 11 17.12 -12.50 -12.91
CA ASN A 11 18.18 -13.46 -12.56
C ASN A 11 17.63 -14.86 -12.29
N ALA A 12 16.43 -14.95 -11.72
CA ALA A 12 15.72 -16.21 -11.51
C ALA A 12 15.09 -16.78 -12.78
N GLY A 13 15.14 -16.07 -13.91
CA GLY A 13 14.49 -16.48 -15.15
C GLY A 13 12.95 -16.47 -15.09
N THR A 14 12.38 -15.81 -14.08
CA THR A 14 10.93 -15.71 -13.92
C THR A 14 10.29 -14.78 -14.94
N ILE A 15 11.04 -13.79 -15.39
CA ILE A 15 10.62 -12.82 -16.41
C ILE A 15 11.74 -12.61 -17.43
N GLU A 16 11.38 -12.10 -18.60
CA GLU A 16 12.32 -11.59 -19.60
C GLU A 16 12.53 -10.08 -19.46
N ALA A 17 13.65 -9.57 -20.00
CA ALA A 17 13.93 -8.13 -19.99
C ALA A 17 12.80 -7.34 -20.69
N GLY A 18 12.31 -6.30 -20.05
CA GLY A 18 11.20 -5.50 -20.54
C GLY A 18 9.80 -6.00 -20.15
N THR A 19 9.69 -7.20 -19.55
CA THR A 19 8.42 -7.70 -19.00
C THR A 19 7.91 -6.75 -17.92
N ARG A 20 6.66 -6.31 -18.03
CA ARG A 20 6.05 -5.45 -17.01
C ARG A 20 5.69 -6.24 -15.75
N VAL A 21 6.00 -5.68 -14.61
CA VAL A 21 5.68 -6.23 -13.29
C VAL A 21 4.91 -5.19 -12.48
N ASN A 22 3.81 -5.61 -11.87
CA ASN A 22 3.08 -4.75 -10.93
C ASN A 22 3.72 -4.81 -9.54
N PHE A 23 3.51 -3.76 -8.75
CA PHE A 23 3.90 -3.74 -7.34
C PHE A 23 2.71 -3.36 -6.47
N CYS A 24 2.42 -4.19 -5.48
CA CYS A 24 1.41 -3.91 -4.45
C CYS A 24 2.10 -3.54 -3.14
N VAL A 25 1.79 -2.35 -2.63
CA VAL A 25 2.55 -1.71 -1.57
C VAL A 25 1.65 -1.31 -0.42
N PRO A 26 1.88 -1.87 0.79
CA PRO A 26 1.21 -1.39 2.00
C PRO A 26 1.60 0.07 2.23
N THR A 27 0.64 0.97 2.21
CA THR A 27 0.93 2.40 2.09
C THR A 27 0.22 3.24 3.15
N GLY A 28 1.03 3.96 3.94
CA GLY A 28 0.59 5.04 4.81
C GLY A 28 1.13 6.38 4.30
N ASN A 29 2.39 6.71 4.60
CA ASN A 29 3.05 7.98 4.26
C ASN A 29 3.40 8.18 2.78
N PHE A 30 3.02 7.25 1.90
CA PHE A 30 3.27 7.29 0.47
C PHE A 30 4.76 7.25 0.03
N GLY A 31 5.70 7.20 0.96
CA GLY A 31 7.14 7.26 0.65
C GLY A 31 7.63 6.05 -0.16
N ASN A 32 7.26 4.84 0.28
CA ASN A 32 7.67 3.61 -0.40
C ASN A 32 7.09 3.55 -1.81
N ILE A 33 5.79 3.64 -1.99
CA ILE A 33 5.15 3.55 -3.31
C ILE A 33 5.60 4.69 -4.25
N LEU A 34 5.90 5.88 -3.73
CA LEU A 34 6.48 6.99 -4.48
C LEU A 34 7.86 6.61 -5.04
N SER A 35 8.68 5.90 -4.28
CA SER A 35 9.98 5.44 -4.79
C SER A 35 9.82 4.43 -5.93
N GLY A 36 8.75 3.63 -5.93
CA GLY A 36 8.35 2.80 -7.07
C GLY A 36 7.97 3.62 -8.30
N PHE A 37 7.25 4.71 -8.10
CA PHE A 37 6.95 5.64 -9.19
C PHE A 37 8.22 6.27 -9.78
N TYR A 38 9.19 6.66 -8.95
CA TYR A 38 10.49 7.12 -9.44
C TYR A 38 11.25 6.03 -10.20
N ALA A 39 11.28 4.80 -9.68
CA ALA A 39 11.92 3.67 -10.36
C ALA A 39 11.31 3.45 -11.75
N LYS A 40 9.98 3.51 -11.87
CA LYS A 40 9.26 3.46 -13.16
C LYS A 40 9.69 4.60 -14.09
N ARG A 41 9.76 5.83 -13.59
CA ARG A 41 10.21 7.00 -14.36
C ARG A 41 11.69 6.91 -14.78
N MET A 42 12.50 6.15 -14.05
CA MET A 42 13.90 5.85 -14.39
C MET A 42 14.04 4.71 -15.40
N GLY A 43 12.96 4.07 -15.81
CA GLY A 43 12.94 3.05 -16.87
C GLY A 43 12.76 1.61 -16.39
N VAL A 44 12.55 1.36 -15.09
CA VAL A 44 12.17 0.02 -14.62
C VAL A 44 10.79 -0.33 -15.19
N PRO A 45 10.61 -1.51 -15.82
CA PRO A 45 9.36 -1.88 -16.46
C PRO A 45 8.26 -2.21 -15.44
N ILE A 46 7.82 -1.19 -14.69
CA ILE A 46 6.71 -1.31 -13.75
C ILE A 46 5.40 -1.10 -14.51
N GLY A 47 4.47 -2.02 -14.35
CA GLY A 47 3.13 -1.91 -14.88
C GLY A 47 2.29 -0.97 -14.02
N ARG A 48 1.63 -1.51 -13.01
CA ARG A 48 0.76 -0.80 -12.10
C ARG A 48 1.38 -0.74 -10.69
N LEU A 49 1.24 0.41 -10.03
CA LEU A 49 1.52 0.58 -8.61
C LEU A 49 0.19 0.50 -7.85
N ILE A 50 0.04 -0.50 -7.00
CA ILE A 50 -1.20 -0.76 -6.26
C ILE A 50 -1.02 -0.27 -4.82
N CYS A 51 -1.69 0.84 -4.49
CA CYS A 51 -1.67 1.45 -3.18
C CYS A 51 -2.65 0.70 -2.26
N ALA A 52 -2.13 -0.05 -1.31
CA ALA A 52 -2.93 -0.79 -0.35
C ALA A 52 -3.01 -0.03 0.97
N SER A 53 -4.22 0.30 1.41
CA SER A 53 -4.52 1.00 2.66
C SER A 53 -5.17 0.07 3.68
N ASN A 54 -5.03 0.37 4.97
CA ASN A 54 -5.90 -0.18 6.01
C ASN A 54 -7.20 0.64 6.12
N GLU A 55 -7.92 0.54 7.24
CA GLU A 55 -9.18 1.28 7.44
C GLU A 55 -8.99 2.81 7.45
N ASN A 56 -7.77 3.30 7.68
CA ASN A 56 -7.40 4.70 7.47
C ASN A 56 -7.14 4.98 5.98
N ASN A 57 -8.17 4.80 5.17
CA ASN A 57 -8.11 4.65 3.71
C ASN A 57 -8.15 5.98 2.92
N VAL A 58 -7.63 7.06 3.49
CA VAL A 58 -7.63 8.40 2.84
C VAL A 58 -6.99 8.39 1.45
N LEU A 59 -5.92 7.61 1.26
CA LEU A 59 -5.25 7.47 -0.04
C LEU A 59 -6.12 6.74 -1.06
N THR A 60 -6.85 5.71 -0.64
CA THR A 60 -7.78 4.98 -1.50
C THR A 60 -8.87 5.90 -2.03
N ASP A 61 -9.48 6.71 -1.17
CA ASP A 61 -10.49 7.67 -1.59
C ASP A 61 -9.90 8.75 -2.48
N PHE A 62 -8.72 9.28 -2.14
CA PHE A 62 -8.02 10.27 -2.96
C PHE A 62 -7.75 9.75 -4.40
N ILE A 63 -7.17 8.55 -4.54
CA ILE A 63 -6.86 7.98 -5.86
C ILE A 63 -8.14 7.75 -6.68
N LYS A 64 -9.25 7.39 -6.02
CA LYS A 64 -10.55 7.19 -6.70
C LYS A 64 -11.21 8.49 -7.11
N THR A 65 -11.18 9.51 -6.26
CA THR A 65 -12.04 10.68 -6.40
C THR A 65 -11.30 11.99 -6.69
N GLY A 66 -9.99 12.03 -6.47
CA GLY A 66 -9.19 13.26 -6.50
C GLY A 66 -9.36 14.13 -5.26
N THR A 67 -10.20 13.74 -4.31
CA THR A 67 -10.40 14.48 -3.06
C THR A 67 -9.63 13.83 -1.92
N TYR A 68 -8.72 14.58 -1.33
CA TYR A 68 -8.04 14.22 -0.10
C TYR A 68 -8.76 14.86 1.08
N ASP A 69 -9.32 14.05 1.98
CA ASP A 69 -10.09 14.54 3.12
C ASP A 69 -9.63 13.83 4.41
N ARG A 70 -8.98 14.60 5.31
CA ARG A 70 -8.55 14.12 6.62
C ARG A 70 -9.63 14.26 7.71
N ASN A 71 -10.76 14.89 7.42
CA ASN A 71 -11.88 15.08 8.35
C ASN A 71 -12.73 13.80 8.44
N ARG A 72 -12.12 12.74 8.98
CA ARG A 72 -12.70 11.40 9.11
C ARG A 72 -12.28 10.76 10.43
N PRO A 73 -12.98 9.72 10.90
CA PRO A 73 -12.54 8.93 12.04
C PRO A 73 -11.12 8.40 11.84
N PHE A 74 -10.37 8.33 12.93
CA PHE A 74 -9.07 7.66 12.98
C PHE A 74 -9.25 6.29 13.63
N TYR A 75 -8.73 5.25 12.98
CA TYR A 75 -8.80 3.87 13.45
C TYR A 75 -7.42 3.41 13.92
N GLN A 76 -7.36 2.82 15.12
CA GLN A 76 -6.20 2.06 15.56
C GLN A 76 -6.35 0.64 15.02
N THR A 77 -5.44 0.21 14.17
CA THR A 77 -5.53 -1.06 13.46
C THR A 77 -4.39 -2.02 13.83
N ALA A 78 -4.49 -3.26 13.38
CA ALA A 78 -3.43 -4.25 13.49
C ALA A 78 -2.19 -3.91 12.64
N SER A 79 -2.27 -2.92 11.73
CA SER A 79 -1.16 -2.45 10.89
C SER A 79 -0.77 -0.99 11.21
N PRO A 80 -0.26 -0.72 12.43
CA PRO A 80 -0.16 0.64 12.99
C PRO A 80 0.75 1.60 12.22
N SER A 81 1.72 1.09 11.45
CA SER A 81 2.57 1.96 10.61
C SER A 81 1.80 2.63 9.46
N MET A 82 0.58 2.17 9.18
CA MET A 82 -0.34 2.73 8.19
C MET A 82 -1.46 3.56 8.82
N ASP A 83 -1.50 3.68 10.16
CA ASP A 83 -2.51 4.45 10.91
C ASP A 83 -2.19 5.94 10.83
N ILE A 84 -2.49 6.53 9.70
CA ILE A 84 -2.28 7.95 9.44
C ILE A 84 -3.43 8.55 8.63
N LEU A 85 -3.69 9.83 8.85
CA LEU A 85 -4.65 10.62 8.07
C LEU A 85 -3.96 11.70 7.21
N ILE A 86 -2.66 11.92 7.40
CA ILE A 86 -1.86 12.84 6.59
C ILE A 86 -0.69 12.08 5.97
N SER A 87 -0.79 11.83 4.68
CA SER A 87 0.24 11.16 3.88
C SER A 87 1.25 12.18 3.35
N SER A 88 2.32 12.41 4.11
CA SER A 88 3.23 13.55 3.93
C SER A 88 4.03 13.53 2.62
N ASN A 89 4.19 12.37 1.96
CA ASN A 89 4.94 12.31 0.70
C ASN A 89 4.06 12.44 -0.55
N LEU A 90 2.72 12.47 -0.39
CA LEU A 90 1.81 12.60 -1.53
C LEU A 90 2.01 13.92 -2.28
N GLU A 91 2.33 15.01 -1.57
CA GLU A 91 2.61 16.32 -2.17
C GLU A 91 3.71 16.26 -3.23
N ARG A 92 4.72 15.37 -3.04
CA ARG A 92 5.82 15.19 -4.00
C ARG A 92 5.34 14.57 -5.31
N LEU A 93 4.40 13.60 -5.23
CA LEU A 93 3.74 13.06 -6.42
C LEU A 93 2.94 14.16 -7.14
N LEU A 94 2.18 14.95 -6.37
CA LEU A 94 1.36 16.03 -6.91
C LEU A 94 2.22 17.10 -7.61
N SER A 95 3.38 17.47 -7.04
CA SER A 95 4.33 18.38 -7.68
C SER A 95 4.80 17.86 -9.03
N LEU A 96 5.17 16.58 -9.11
CA LEU A 96 5.62 15.97 -10.36
C LEU A 96 4.50 15.87 -11.41
N LEU A 97 3.29 15.55 -11.00
CA LEU A 97 2.17 15.34 -11.95
C LEU A 97 1.48 16.64 -12.34
N SER A 98 1.45 17.62 -11.45
CA SER A 98 0.90 18.96 -11.77
C SER A 98 1.87 19.79 -12.60
N GLY A 99 3.18 19.66 -12.34
CA GLY A 99 4.21 20.53 -12.91
C GLY A 99 4.08 21.99 -12.44
N SER A 100 3.36 22.23 -11.34
CA SER A 100 3.08 23.58 -10.81
C SER A 100 3.18 23.61 -9.30
N ASP A 101 4.19 24.28 -8.79
CA ASP A 101 4.38 24.49 -7.35
C ASP A 101 3.26 25.35 -6.74
N GLU A 102 2.67 26.24 -7.54
CA GLU A 102 1.55 27.09 -7.10
C GLU A 102 0.29 26.25 -6.87
N GLU A 103 -0.02 25.32 -7.80
CA GLU A 103 -1.14 24.40 -7.68
C GLU A 103 -1.00 23.55 -6.43
N VAL A 104 0.17 22.96 -6.19
CA VAL A 104 0.45 22.15 -4.99
C VAL A 104 0.38 22.98 -3.71
N ARG A 105 0.93 24.18 -3.72
CA ARG A 105 0.85 25.10 -2.58
C ARG A 105 -0.60 25.46 -2.24
N GLY A 106 -1.45 25.58 -3.26
CA GLY A 106 -2.90 25.76 -3.11
C GLY A 106 -3.55 24.55 -2.42
N TYR A 107 -3.24 23.33 -2.82
CA TYR A 107 -3.74 22.11 -2.18
C TYR A 107 -3.30 21.99 -0.72
N MET A 108 -2.04 22.26 -0.42
CA MET A 108 -1.52 22.18 0.95
C MET A 108 -2.13 23.26 1.86
N ARG A 109 -2.39 24.46 1.33
CA ARG A 109 -3.11 25.49 2.06
C ARG A 109 -4.53 25.06 2.39
N GLN A 110 -5.30 24.55 1.41
CA GLN A 110 -6.65 24.01 1.65
C GLN A 110 -6.64 22.89 2.69
N LEU A 111 -5.67 21.97 2.61
CA LEU A 111 -5.53 20.89 3.60
C LEU A 111 -5.29 21.45 5.01
N SER A 112 -4.48 22.49 5.13
CA SER A 112 -4.20 23.15 6.42
C SER A 112 -5.43 23.84 6.99
N GLU A 113 -6.15 24.60 6.15
CA GLU A 113 -7.27 25.46 6.57
C GLU A 113 -8.56 24.68 6.77
N THR A 114 -8.86 23.73 5.89
CA THR A 114 -10.18 23.04 5.87
C THR A 114 -10.10 21.53 6.14
N GLY A 115 -8.88 20.97 6.19
CA GLY A 115 -8.66 19.52 6.32
C GLY A 115 -8.86 18.74 5.04
N LYS A 116 -9.13 19.39 3.89
CA LYS A 116 -9.34 18.71 2.61
C LYS A 116 -8.93 19.56 1.41
N TYR A 117 -8.64 18.90 0.29
CA TYR A 117 -8.47 19.51 -1.03
C TYR A 117 -8.96 18.57 -2.12
N THR A 118 -9.24 19.12 -3.29
CA THR A 118 -9.54 18.34 -4.50
C THR A 118 -8.59 18.76 -5.61
N VAL A 119 -7.94 17.79 -6.24
CA VAL A 119 -7.04 18.04 -7.36
C VAL A 119 -7.83 18.27 -8.66
N SER A 120 -7.19 18.92 -9.63
CA SER A 120 -7.77 19.08 -10.96
C SER A 120 -7.97 17.72 -11.66
N ASP A 121 -8.94 17.64 -12.57
CA ASP A 121 -9.21 16.43 -13.38
C ASP A 121 -7.97 15.94 -14.14
N ARG A 122 -7.12 16.87 -14.56
CA ARG A 122 -5.85 16.56 -15.21
C ARG A 122 -4.92 15.78 -14.29
N VAL A 123 -4.76 16.27 -13.06
CA VAL A 123 -3.91 15.62 -12.05
C VAL A 123 -4.52 14.28 -11.63
N LEU A 124 -5.83 14.22 -11.42
CA LEU A 124 -6.52 12.96 -11.08
C LEU A 124 -6.28 11.89 -12.15
N ARG A 125 -6.49 12.23 -13.43
CA ARG A 125 -6.22 11.28 -14.53
C ARG A 125 -4.76 10.83 -14.56
N ALA A 126 -3.81 11.73 -14.29
CA ALA A 126 -2.39 11.37 -14.22
C ALA A 126 -2.10 10.41 -13.05
N VAL A 127 -2.70 10.62 -11.87
CA VAL A 127 -2.61 9.69 -10.73
C VAL A 127 -3.19 8.33 -11.11
N GLN A 128 -4.41 8.31 -11.66
CA GLN A 128 -5.10 7.07 -12.02
C GLN A 128 -4.44 6.29 -13.17
N ALA A 129 -3.64 6.96 -14.01
CA ALA A 129 -2.85 6.30 -15.04
C ALA A 129 -1.72 5.42 -14.44
N GLU A 130 -1.20 5.80 -13.28
CA GLU A 130 -0.05 5.15 -12.64
C GLU A 130 -0.46 4.22 -11.50
N PHE A 131 -1.47 4.63 -10.72
CA PHE A 131 -1.85 3.98 -9.48
C PHE A 131 -3.23 3.31 -9.56
N SER A 132 -3.33 2.14 -8.96
CA SER A 132 -4.57 1.52 -8.49
C SER A 132 -4.60 1.56 -6.96
N CYS A 133 -5.75 1.32 -6.35
CA CYS A 133 -5.87 1.39 -4.91
C CYS A 133 -6.97 0.49 -4.37
N GLY A 134 -6.84 0.15 -3.10
CA GLY A 134 -7.84 -0.55 -2.32
C GLY A 134 -7.56 -0.43 -0.84
N PHE A 135 -8.47 -0.93 -0.02
CA PHE A 135 -8.26 -1.00 1.42
C PHE A 135 -8.74 -2.33 1.98
N CYS A 136 -8.27 -2.64 3.16
CA CYS A 136 -8.51 -3.88 3.88
C CYS A 136 -8.89 -3.56 5.33
N THR A 137 -9.88 -4.23 5.87
CA THR A 137 -10.21 -4.19 7.30
C THR A 137 -9.31 -5.16 8.07
N ASP A 138 -9.17 -4.95 9.40
CA ASP A 138 -8.40 -5.86 10.25
C ASP A 138 -8.90 -7.30 10.16
N ALA A 139 -10.21 -7.50 10.09
CA ALA A 139 -10.80 -8.83 9.94
C ALA A 139 -10.40 -9.52 8.63
N GLN A 140 -10.37 -8.77 7.52
CA GLN A 140 -9.92 -9.30 6.23
C GLN A 140 -8.42 -9.61 6.24
N GLY A 141 -7.60 -8.73 6.85
CA GLY A 141 -6.17 -8.96 7.04
C GLY A 141 -5.87 -10.22 7.84
N ALA A 142 -6.57 -10.42 8.96
CA ALA A 142 -6.44 -11.61 9.80
C ALA A 142 -6.82 -12.89 9.02
N GLN A 143 -7.90 -12.86 8.24
CA GLN A 143 -8.28 -13.99 7.37
C GLN A 143 -7.18 -14.30 6.35
N THR A 144 -6.57 -13.27 5.77
CA THR A 144 -5.48 -13.42 4.78
C THR A 144 -4.23 -14.02 5.42
N ILE A 145 -3.84 -13.62 6.64
CA ILE A 145 -2.74 -14.25 7.39
C ILE A 145 -3.01 -15.74 7.57
N GLY A 146 -4.17 -16.08 8.14
CA GLY A 146 -4.53 -17.47 8.41
C GLY A 146 -4.62 -18.31 7.15
N LYS A 147 -5.20 -17.79 6.07
CA LYS A 147 -5.28 -18.47 4.76
C LYS A 147 -3.88 -18.73 4.19
N THR A 148 -3.05 -17.68 4.10
CA THR A 148 -1.70 -17.80 3.52
C THR A 148 -0.84 -18.78 4.29
N PHE A 149 -0.92 -18.78 5.61
CA PHE A 149 -0.19 -19.73 6.43
C PHE A 149 -0.63 -21.18 6.17
N ARG A 150 -1.93 -21.45 6.09
CA ARG A 150 -2.44 -22.81 5.84
C ARG A 150 -2.15 -23.33 4.43
N GLU A 151 -2.27 -22.45 3.42
CA GLU A 151 -2.17 -22.87 2.02
C GLU A 151 -0.73 -22.82 1.48
N ASN A 152 0.07 -21.87 1.94
CA ASN A 152 1.41 -21.60 1.38
C ASN A 152 2.54 -21.84 2.41
N HIS A 153 2.23 -22.14 3.67
CA HIS A 153 3.20 -22.25 4.76
C HIS A 153 4.08 -21.00 4.92
N TYR A 154 3.49 -19.83 4.62
CA TYR A 154 4.15 -18.54 4.71
C TYR A 154 3.44 -17.64 5.72
N LEU A 155 4.19 -17.12 6.70
CA LEU A 155 3.66 -16.27 7.75
C LEU A 155 3.77 -14.81 7.35
N LEU A 156 2.64 -14.18 7.08
CA LEU A 156 2.55 -12.76 6.76
C LEU A 156 2.57 -11.92 8.06
N ASP A 157 3.18 -10.74 8.00
CA ASP A 157 2.89 -9.67 8.94
C ASP A 157 1.57 -8.96 8.58
N THR A 158 1.06 -8.14 9.51
CA THR A 158 -0.23 -7.48 9.37
C THR A 158 -0.27 -6.46 8.22
N HIS A 159 0.84 -5.80 7.90
CA HIS A 159 0.91 -4.83 6.79
C HIS A 159 0.95 -5.54 5.44
N THR A 160 1.76 -6.59 5.32
CA THR A 160 1.81 -7.41 4.11
C THR A 160 0.48 -8.09 3.85
N ALA A 161 -0.25 -8.49 4.89
CA ALA A 161 -1.60 -9.04 4.77
C ALA A 161 -2.59 -8.04 4.16
N VAL A 162 -2.51 -6.75 4.52
CA VAL A 162 -3.29 -5.69 3.87
C VAL A 162 -3.00 -5.66 2.36
N ALA A 163 -1.72 -5.67 1.97
CA ALA A 163 -1.35 -5.64 0.56
C ALA A 163 -1.83 -6.88 -0.21
N CYS A 164 -1.71 -8.08 0.37
CA CYS A 164 -2.21 -9.31 -0.24
C CYS A 164 -3.73 -9.28 -0.44
N THR A 165 -4.48 -8.84 0.57
CA THR A 165 -5.94 -8.70 0.49
C THR A 165 -6.36 -7.72 -0.61
N VAL A 166 -5.69 -6.57 -0.68
CA VAL A 166 -5.96 -5.56 -1.71
C VAL A 166 -5.59 -6.06 -3.11
N LEU A 167 -4.49 -6.81 -3.24
CA LEU A 167 -4.10 -7.43 -4.51
C LEU A 167 -5.14 -8.45 -5.00
N ASP A 168 -5.65 -9.29 -4.12
CA ASP A 168 -6.68 -10.27 -4.46
C ASP A 168 -7.96 -9.56 -4.94
N ALA A 169 -8.37 -8.49 -4.26
CA ALA A 169 -9.50 -7.67 -4.67
C ALA A 169 -9.25 -6.95 -6.01
N TYR A 170 -8.05 -6.42 -6.22
CA TYR A 170 -7.65 -5.79 -7.48
C TYR A 170 -7.74 -6.77 -8.65
N ARG A 171 -7.14 -7.97 -8.51
CA ARG A 171 -7.19 -9.01 -9.54
C ARG A 171 -8.60 -9.46 -9.85
N SER A 172 -9.41 -9.66 -8.82
CA SER A 172 -10.81 -10.05 -8.98
C SER A 172 -11.65 -8.99 -9.69
N GLY A 173 -11.38 -7.70 -9.42
CA GLY A 173 -12.12 -6.59 -10.00
C GLY A 173 -11.69 -6.19 -11.40
N THR A 174 -10.41 -6.40 -11.75
CA THR A 174 -9.85 -5.96 -13.04
C THR A 174 -9.57 -7.08 -14.03
N GLY A 175 -9.43 -8.31 -13.54
CA GLY A 175 -8.96 -9.45 -14.33
C GLY A 175 -7.45 -9.41 -14.65
N ASP A 176 -6.70 -8.43 -14.14
CA ASP A 176 -5.25 -8.28 -14.38
C ASP A 176 -4.47 -9.40 -13.70
N GLN A 177 -3.84 -10.25 -14.50
CA GLN A 177 -3.01 -11.37 -14.05
C GLN A 177 -1.50 -11.07 -14.18
N THR A 178 -1.12 -9.83 -14.42
CA THR A 178 0.28 -9.41 -14.48
C THR A 178 1.02 -9.83 -13.21
N LEU A 179 2.23 -10.39 -13.37
CA LEU A 179 3.08 -10.74 -12.24
C LEU A 179 3.20 -9.53 -11.30
N THR A 180 2.91 -9.76 -10.04
CA THR A 180 2.88 -8.69 -9.04
C THR A 180 3.79 -9.03 -7.88
N VAL A 181 4.73 -8.14 -7.59
CA VAL A 181 5.52 -8.17 -6.35
C VAL A 181 4.73 -7.50 -5.24
N VAL A 182 4.59 -8.18 -4.11
CA VAL A 182 4.04 -7.59 -2.88
C VAL A 182 5.21 -7.15 -2.00
N GLU A 183 5.24 -5.87 -1.65
CA GLU A 183 6.26 -5.33 -0.75
C GLU A 183 5.99 -5.78 0.68
N SER A 184 6.85 -6.68 1.21
CA SER A 184 6.80 -7.12 2.61
C SER A 184 7.61 -6.15 3.46
N THR A 185 6.92 -5.20 4.09
CA THR A 185 7.54 -4.03 4.74
C THR A 185 7.80 -4.20 6.23
N ALA A 186 7.32 -5.31 6.82
CA ALA A 186 7.48 -5.59 8.24
C ALA A 186 7.76 -7.09 8.49
N SER A 187 7.95 -7.46 9.74
CA SER A 187 8.11 -8.85 10.17
C SER A 187 6.92 -9.28 11.01
N PRO A 188 6.41 -10.52 10.85
CA PRO A 188 5.34 -11.05 11.69
C PRO A 188 5.70 -11.04 13.18
N PHE A 189 6.97 -11.21 13.52
CA PHE A 189 7.45 -11.18 14.90
C PHE A 189 7.34 -9.79 15.56
N LYS A 190 7.18 -8.73 14.78
CA LYS A 190 6.93 -7.38 15.31
C LYS A 190 5.48 -7.20 15.80
N PHE A 191 4.57 -8.01 15.29
CA PHE A 191 3.12 -7.93 15.55
C PHE A 191 2.57 -9.28 16.04
N CYS A 192 3.35 -9.99 16.89
CA CYS A 192 3.08 -11.37 17.28
C CYS A 192 1.66 -11.59 17.79
N ALA A 193 1.14 -10.71 18.65
CA ALA A 193 -0.22 -10.87 19.20
C ALA A 193 -1.27 -10.93 18.07
N SER A 194 -1.30 -9.95 17.18
CA SER A 194 -2.25 -9.92 16.06
C SER A 194 -2.07 -11.07 15.09
N VAL A 195 -0.83 -11.54 14.90
CA VAL A 195 -0.53 -12.67 14.02
C VAL A 195 -1.00 -13.99 14.66
N LEU A 196 -0.75 -14.20 15.96
CA LEU A 196 -1.22 -15.39 16.70
C LEU A 196 -2.75 -15.45 16.74
N ASP A 197 -3.40 -14.33 17.02
CA ASP A 197 -4.87 -14.22 16.97
C ASP A 197 -5.40 -14.61 15.58
N ALA A 198 -4.77 -14.16 14.51
CA ALA A 198 -5.12 -14.50 13.13
C ALA A 198 -4.93 -15.99 12.80
N LEU A 199 -4.04 -16.68 13.51
CA LEU A 199 -3.83 -18.13 13.41
C LEU A 199 -4.76 -18.92 14.31
N GLY A 200 -5.58 -18.27 15.15
CA GLY A 200 -6.49 -18.92 16.10
C GLY A 200 -5.84 -19.25 17.44
N VAL A 201 -4.65 -18.74 17.72
CA VAL A 201 -3.96 -18.86 19.01
C VAL A 201 -4.34 -17.64 19.86
N THR A 202 -5.41 -17.77 20.64
CA THR A 202 -5.98 -16.66 21.42
C THR A 202 -5.39 -16.52 22.83
N GLU A 203 -4.74 -17.57 23.34
CA GLU A 203 -4.06 -17.56 24.63
C GLU A 203 -2.55 -17.40 24.40
N HIS A 204 -2.04 -16.21 24.49
CA HIS A 204 -0.61 -15.93 24.35
C HIS A 204 -0.12 -14.99 25.47
N ALA A 205 1.17 -15.12 25.79
CA ALA A 205 1.80 -14.35 26.83
C ALA A 205 1.85 -12.85 26.48
N PRO A 206 1.68 -11.94 27.46
CA PRO A 206 1.78 -10.51 27.20
C PRO A 206 3.23 -10.06 26.92
N GLY A 207 3.36 -8.96 26.19
CA GLY A 207 4.65 -8.32 25.94
C GLY A 207 5.62 -9.20 25.16
N THR A 208 6.89 -9.20 25.58
CA THR A 208 7.94 -9.97 24.90
C THR A 208 7.80 -11.48 25.07
N GLY A 209 7.02 -11.95 26.04
CA GLY A 209 6.74 -13.38 26.24
C GLY A 209 6.02 -14.02 25.04
N VAL A 210 5.30 -13.24 24.27
CA VAL A 210 4.61 -13.70 23.04
C VAL A 210 5.59 -14.16 21.94
N LEU A 211 6.85 -13.70 21.97
CA LEU A 211 7.87 -14.10 21.00
C LEU A 211 8.38 -15.53 21.21
N ALA A 212 8.08 -16.14 22.35
CA ALA A 212 8.50 -17.51 22.67
C ALA A 212 7.47 -18.56 22.22
N GLN A 213 6.32 -18.15 21.72
CA GLN A 213 5.25 -18.99 21.21
C GLN A 213 5.30 -19.10 19.69
#